data_ca94436b7b87f3ee7560a84a328fedc1
#
_entry.id   ca94436b7b87f3ee7560a84a328fedc1
#
_cell.length_a   1.000
_cell.length_b   1.000
_cell.length_c   1.000
_cell.angle_alpha   90.00
_cell.angle_beta   90.00
_cell.angle_gamma   90.00
#
_symmetry.space_group_name_H-M   'P 1'
#
loop_
_entity.id
_entity.type
_entity.pdbx_description
1 polymer ?
#
loop_
_entity_poly.entity_id
_entity_poly.type
_entity_poly.pdbx_seq_one_letter_code
_entity_poly.pdbx_strand_id
1 'polypeptide(L)'
;KMMREIEQMRGHIIVCGHGRVGRTICEELHTEQVPFVVIDRDPDHGEALERKGYRVITGDATEDEVLVQAGVLRARGLVAVASRDVDNLYITLSAREMCAQTNPGLLIVSRASDQREQRKIRSAGADEVISPYAIGGVRMAQALLRPAVYEVTDLLSRSGEIELSLEDIVLREWSPLATALFELPYVN
;
A
#
# COMPACT_ATOMS: atom_id res chain seq x y z
N LYS A 1 -24.36 -13.66 6.45
CA LYS A 1 -23.21 -14.47 6.91
C LYS A 1 -21.94 -13.62 6.90
N MET A 2 -21.56 -13.06 5.78
CA MET A 2 -20.33 -12.26 5.61
C MET A 2 -20.24 -11.06 6.58
N MET A 3 -21.29 -10.26 6.75
CA MET A 3 -21.29 -9.15 7.70
C MET A 3 -20.97 -9.58 9.15
N ARG A 4 -21.52 -10.72 9.60
CA ARG A 4 -21.19 -11.27 10.93
C ARG A 4 -19.71 -11.67 11.04
N GLU A 5 -19.13 -12.17 9.95
CA GLU A 5 -17.69 -12.50 9.94
C GLU A 5 -16.87 -11.21 10.05
N ILE A 6 -17.22 -10.15 9.31
CA ILE A 6 -16.56 -8.85 9.38
C ILE A 6 -16.67 -8.24 10.79
N GLU A 7 -17.84 -8.33 11.43
CA GLU A 7 -18.05 -7.84 12.79
C GLU A 7 -17.13 -8.51 13.84
N GLN A 8 -16.75 -9.77 13.59
CA GLN A 8 -15.87 -10.54 14.47
C GLN A 8 -14.38 -10.31 14.19
N MET A 9 -14.04 -9.76 13.03
CA MET A 9 -12.63 -9.54 12.63
C MET A 9 -11.95 -8.50 13.53
N ARG A 10 -10.68 -8.77 13.82
CA ARG A 10 -9.78 -7.89 14.57
C ARG A 10 -8.39 -7.95 13.96
N GLY A 11 -7.64 -6.85 14.03
CA GLY A 11 -6.29 -6.79 13.49
C GLY A 11 -6.19 -7.02 11.98
N HIS A 12 -7.31 -6.89 11.27
CA HIS A 12 -7.38 -7.01 9.81
C HIS A 12 -6.97 -5.72 9.10
N ILE A 13 -6.82 -5.79 7.80
CA ILE A 13 -6.58 -4.63 6.93
C ILE A 13 -7.89 -4.24 6.24
N ILE A 14 -8.16 -2.95 6.12
CA ILE A 14 -9.27 -2.41 5.32
C ILE A 14 -8.71 -1.84 4.02
N VAL A 15 -9.20 -2.32 2.88
CA VAL A 15 -8.82 -1.84 1.54
C VAL A 15 -9.96 -1.01 0.97
N CYS A 16 -9.79 0.31 0.91
CA CYS A 16 -10.79 1.24 0.40
C CYS A 16 -10.57 1.52 -1.09
N GLY A 17 -11.32 0.81 -1.93
CA GLY A 17 -11.25 0.83 -3.39
C GLY A 17 -10.59 -0.42 -3.98
N HIS A 18 -11.28 -1.06 -4.95
CA HIS A 18 -10.79 -2.25 -5.64
C HIS A 18 -10.49 -1.96 -7.13
N GLY A 19 -9.92 -0.79 -7.41
CA GLY A 19 -9.36 -0.47 -8.72
C GLY A 19 -8.03 -1.21 -8.98
N ARG A 20 -7.24 -0.72 -9.91
CA ARG A 20 -5.94 -1.34 -10.30
C ARG A 20 -5.00 -1.56 -9.11
N VAL A 21 -4.79 -0.55 -8.29
CA VAL A 21 -3.91 -0.63 -7.11
C VAL A 21 -4.52 -1.51 -6.02
N GLY A 22 -5.80 -1.30 -5.70
CA GLY A 22 -6.49 -2.08 -4.67
C GLY A 22 -6.53 -3.57 -4.98
N ARG A 23 -6.69 -3.95 -6.26
CA ARG A 23 -6.62 -5.35 -6.68
C ARG A 23 -5.27 -5.98 -6.36
N THR A 24 -4.18 -5.32 -6.73
CA THR A 24 -2.81 -5.82 -6.44
C THR A 24 -2.59 -5.96 -4.93
N ILE A 25 -3.07 -4.99 -4.14
CA ILE A 25 -2.97 -5.08 -2.67
C ILE A 25 -3.76 -6.26 -2.13
N CYS A 26 -4.98 -6.49 -2.61
CA CYS A 26 -5.80 -7.63 -2.17
C CYS A 26 -5.17 -8.98 -2.53
N GLU A 27 -4.58 -9.09 -3.73
CA GLU A 27 -3.88 -10.30 -4.18
C GLU A 27 -2.66 -10.58 -3.29
N GLU A 28 -1.89 -9.56 -2.93
CA GLU A 28 -0.73 -9.69 -2.03
C GLU A 28 -1.17 -10.09 -0.62
N LEU A 29 -2.15 -9.38 -0.04
CA LEU A 29 -2.69 -9.73 1.27
C LEU A 29 -3.27 -11.15 1.33
N HIS A 30 -3.88 -11.60 0.22
CA HIS A 30 -4.40 -12.95 0.12
C HIS A 30 -3.29 -14.01 0.06
N THR A 31 -2.23 -13.76 -0.71
CA THR A 31 -1.04 -14.63 -0.80
C THR A 31 -0.36 -14.78 0.55
N GLU A 32 -0.21 -13.67 1.26
CA GLU A 32 0.38 -13.63 2.62
C GLU A 32 -0.59 -14.10 3.73
N GLN A 33 -1.80 -14.55 3.36
CA GLN A 33 -2.84 -15.00 4.29
C GLN A 33 -3.22 -13.97 5.38
N VAL A 34 -3.03 -12.70 5.06
CA VAL A 34 -3.42 -11.59 5.95
C VAL A 34 -4.93 -11.36 5.85
N PRO A 35 -5.68 -11.34 6.96
CA PRO A 35 -7.11 -11.08 6.92
C PRO A 35 -7.40 -9.63 6.51
N PHE A 36 -8.32 -9.44 5.56
CA PHE A 36 -8.71 -8.12 5.07
C PHE A 36 -10.18 -8.02 4.70
N VAL A 37 -10.67 -6.80 4.64
CA VAL A 37 -12.01 -6.40 4.15
C VAL A 37 -11.84 -5.39 3.03
N VAL A 38 -12.56 -5.56 1.94
CA VAL A 38 -12.61 -4.61 0.82
C VAL A 38 -13.84 -3.75 0.93
N ILE A 39 -13.71 -2.46 0.71
CA ILE A 39 -14.83 -1.55 0.49
C ILE A 39 -14.74 -1.07 -0.97
N ASP A 40 -15.78 -1.30 -1.75
CA ASP A 40 -15.86 -0.80 -3.13
C ASP A 40 -17.29 -0.33 -3.43
N ARG A 41 -17.40 0.75 -4.21
CA ARG A 41 -18.70 1.32 -4.59
C ARG A 41 -19.42 0.50 -5.66
N ASP A 42 -18.67 -0.25 -6.45
CA ASP A 42 -19.19 -1.00 -7.58
C ASP A 42 -19.75 -2.36 -7.11
N PRO A 43 -21.08 -2.58 -7.22
CA PRO A 43 -21.68 -3.84 -6.81
C PRO A 43 -21.21 -5.03 -7.65
N ASP A 44 -20.88 -4.82 -8.93
CA ASP A 44 -20.39 -5.89 -9.80
C ASP A 44 -19.00 -6.36 -9.34
N HIS A 45 -18.17 -5.47 -8.86
CA HIS A 45 -16.92 -5.81 -8.18
C HIS A 45 -17.19 -6.61 -6.90
N GLY A 46 -18.17 -6.19 -6.10
CA GLY A 46 -18.55 -6.86 -4.85
C GLY A 46 -18.83 -8.33 -5.05
N GLU A 47 -19.76 -8.68 -5.97
CA GLU A 47 -20.12 -10.06 -6.26
C GLU A 47 -18.94 -10.90 -6.78
N ALA A 48 -18.08 -10.30 -7.62
CA ALA A 48 -16.91 -10.99 -8.15
C ALA A 48 -15.89 -11.32 -7.05
N LEU A 49 -15.73 -10.44 -6.07
CA LEU A 49 -14.81 -10.61 -4.94
C LEU A 49 -15.35 -11.61 -3.93
N GLU A 50 -16.65 -11.61 -3.67
CA GLU A 50 -17.30 -12.62 -2.82
C GLU A 50 -17.10 -14.03 -3.37
N ARG A 51 -17.21 -14.19 -4.70
CA ARG A 51 -16.94 -15.49 -5.35
C ARG A 51 -15.50 -15.96 -5.19
N LYS A 52 -14.54 -15.01 -5.02
CA LYS A 52 -13.14 -15.32 -4.68
C LYS A 52 -12.91 -15.61 -3.19
N GLY A 53 -13.95 -15.50 -2.37
CA GLY A 53 -13.86 -15.70 -0.92
C GLY A 53 -13.38 -14.47 -0.16
N TYR A 54 -13.32 -13.31 -0.79
CA TYR A 54 -12.97 -12.06 -0.12
C TYR A 54 -14.16 -11.52 0.68
N ARG A 55 -13.89 -10.83 1.77
CA ARG A 55 -14.90 -10.12 2.55
C ARG A 55 -15.06 -8.73 1.98
N VAL A 56 -16.27 -8.39 1.54
CA VAL A 56 -16.56 -7.17 0.80
C VAL A 56 -17.71 -6.41 1.43
N ILE A 57 -17.61 -5.11 1.44
CA ILE A 57 -18.70 -4.17 1.72
C ILE A 57 -18.90 -3.33 0.45
N THR A 58 -20.06 -3.46 -0.16
CA THR A 58 -20.44 -2.57 -1.27
C THR A 58 -20.92 -1.24 -0.67
N GLY A 59 -20.14 -0.18 -0.86
CA GLY A 59 -20.43 1.12 -0.27
C GLY A 59 -19.35 2.15 -0.55
N ASP A 60 -19.62 3.35 -0.09
CA ASP A 60 -18.72 4.50 -0.21
C ASP A 60 -17.81 4.59 1.03
N ALA A 61 -16.52 4.36 0.85
CA ALA A 61 -15.55 4.43 1.95
C ALA A 61 -15.34 5.85 2.51
N THR A 62 -15.90 6.88 1.89
CA THR A 62 -15.92 8.25 2.45
C THR A 62 -17.01 8.43 3.50
N GLU A 63 -17.92 7.48 3.65
CA GLU A 63 -18.98 7.48 4.66
C GLU A 63 -18.50 6.79 5.93
N ASP A 64 -18.66 7.47 7.08
CA ASP A 64 -18.19 6.98 8.38
C ASP A 64 -18.84 5.65 8.76
N GLU A 65 -20.12 5.46 8.46
CA GLU A 65 -20.87 4.24 8.75
C GLU A 65 -20.27 3.04 8.01
N VAL A 66 -19.80 3.23 6.79
CA VAL A 66 -19.16 2.17 5.98
C VAL A 66 -17.82 1.78 6.56
N LEU A 67 -17.02 2.73 7.02
CA LEU A 67 -15.76 2.47 7.72
C LEU A 67 -15.99 1.76 9.07
N VAL A 68 -17.03 2.13 9.80
CA VAL A 68 -17.42 1.44 11.04
C VAL A 68 -17.86 0.00 10.77
N GLN A 69 -18.67 -0.23 9.72
CA GLN A 69 -19.06 -1.58 9.31
C GLN A 69 -17.85 -2.43 8.93
N ALA A 70 -16.86 -1.85 8.27
CA ALA A 70 -15.59 -2.52 7.95
C ALA A 70 -14.70 -2.78 9.17
N GLY A 71 -15.05 -2.22 10.33
CA GLY A 71 -14.35 -2.45 11.60
C GLY A 71 -13.11 -1.59 11.79
N VAL A 72 -13.12 -0.35 11.33
CA VAL A 72 -11.98 0.58 11.43
C VAL A 72 -11.48 0.76 12.87
N LEU A 73 -12.37 0.72 13.86
CA LEU A 73 -12.04 0.87 15.28
C LEU A 73 -11.26 -0.34 15.87
N ARG A 74 -11.10 -1.43 15.11
CA ARG A 74 -10.41 -2.66 15.55
C ARG A 74 -9.50 -3.26 14.47
N ALA A 75 -9.35 -2.56 13.34
CA ALA A 75 -8.40 -2.89 12.28
C ALA A 75 -6.97 -2.53 12.72
N ARG A 76 -5.96 -3.21 12.18
CA ARG A 76 -4.56 -2.83 12.37
C ARG A 76 -4.08 -1.86 11.30
N GLY A 77 -4.75 -1.82 10.14
CA GLY A 77 -4.36 -0.94 9.05
C GLY A 77 -5.53 -0.64 8.11
N LEU A 78 -5.42 0.48 7.44
CA LEU A 78 -6.33 0.93 6.39
C LEU A 78 -5.52 1.44 5.22
N VAL A 79 -5.88 1.04 4.00
CA VAL A 79 -5.29 1.59 2.79
C VAL A 79 -6.35 2.27 1.94
N ALA A 80 -6.16 3.58 1.69
CA ALA A 80 -7.05 4.39 0.87
C ALA A 80 -6.51 4.47 -0.56
N VAL A 81 -7.16 3.75 -1.49
CA VAL A 81 -6.75 3.63 -2.90
C VAL A 81 -7.90 3.83 -3.88
N ALA A 82 -8.85 4.66 -3.48
CA ALA A 82 -9.91 5.15 -4.36
C ALA A 82 -9.34 5.87 -5.59
N SER A 83 -10.12 6.00 -6.65
CA SER A 83 -9.66 6.59 -7.92
C SER A 83 -9.34 8.09 -7.83
N ARG A 84 -10.00 8.83 -6.94
CA ARG A 84 -9.81 10.27 -6.75
C ARG A 84 -9.05 10.55 -5.45
N ASP A 85 -8.09 11.45 -5.51
CA ASP A 85 -7.27 11.82 -4.33
C ASP A 85 -8.11 12.50 -3.23
N VAL A 86 -9.17 13.21 -3.62
CA VAL A 86 -10.11 13.80 -2.66
C VAL A 86 -10.82 12.74 -1.83
N ASP A 87 -11.20 11.60 -2.41
CA ASP A 87 -11.81 10.50 -1.67
C ASP A 87 -10.79 9.90 -0.69
N ASN A 88 -9.55 9.69 -1.13
CA ASN A 88 -8.47 9.19 -0.28
C ASN A 88 -8.17 10.13 0.89
N LEU A 89 -8.25 11.46 0.65
CA LEU A 89 -8.11 12.47 1.69
C LEU A 89 -9.23 12.34 2.75
N TYR A 90 -10.49 12.25 2.31
CA TYR A 90 -11.64 12.11 3.22
C TYR A 90 -11.59 10.79 4.00
N ILE A 91 -11.32 9.67 3.33
CA ILE A 91 -11.16 8.37 3.99
C ILE A 91 -10.09 8.43 5.08
N THR A 92 -8.94 9.04 4.76
CA THR A 92 -7.84 9.21 5.71
C THR A 92 -8.25 10.05 6.92
N LEU A 93 -8.87 11.20 6.67
CA LEU A 93 -9.31 12.13 7.70
C LEU A 93 -10.34 11.48 8.64
N SER A 94 -11.41 10.90 8.08
CA SER A 94 -12.45 10.21 8.85
C SER A 94 -11.90 9.05 9.66
N ALA A 95 -11.07 8.20 9.05
CA ALA A 95 -10.47 7.08 9.77
C ALA A 95 -9.58 7.54 10.93
N ARG A 96 -8.75 8.56 10.73
CA ARG A 96 -7.88 9.11 11.77
C ARG A 96 -8.68 9.74 12.89
N GLU A 97 -9.70 10.54 12.57
CA GLU A 97 -10.56 11.19 13.54
C GLU A 97 -11.34 10.18 14.40
N MET A 98 -12.00 9.22 13.78
CA MET A 98 -12.73 8.16 14.49
C MET A 98 -11.84 7.30 15.39
N CYS A 99 -10.61 7.05 14.96
CA CYS A 99 -9.68 6.18 15.67
C CYS A 99 -8.84 6.90 16.73
N ALA A 100 -8.90 8.22 16.82
CA ALA A 100 -8.03 9.03 17.68
C ALA A 100 -8.00 8.56 19.16
N GLN A 101 -9.14 8.11 19.69
CA GLN A 101 -9.26 7.64 21.08
C GLN A 101 -9.36 6.11 21.20
N THR A 102 -9.97 5.45 20.21
CA THR A 102 -10.34 4.03 20.30
C THR A 102 -9.31 3.11 19.66
N ASN A 103 -8.62 3.58 18.62
CA ASN A 103 -7.62 2.80 17.88
C ASN A 103 -6.49 3.73 17.38
N PRO A 104 -5.75 4.42 18.27
CA PRO A 104 -4.73 5.39 17.88
C PRO A 104 -3.56 4.76 17.11
N GLY A 105 -3.38 3.44 17.20
CA GLY A 105 -2.35 2.69 16.48
C GLY A 105 -2.75 2.24 15.08
N LEU A 106 -3.91 2.65 14.56
CA LEU A 106 -4.30 2.34 13.18
C LEU A 106 -3.27 2.87 12.18
N LEU A 107 -2.62 1.98 11.43
CA LEU A 107 -1.72 2.36 10.34
C LEU A 107 -2.55 2.77 9.11
N ILE A 108 -2.40 4.01 8.65
CA ILE A 108 -3.11 4.52 7.47
C ILE A 108 -2.11 4.76 6.34
N VAL A 109 -2.26 3.97 5.27
CA VAL A 109 -1.52 4.14 4.02
C VAL A 109 -2.47 4.71 2.98
N SER A 110 -2.05 5.71 2.21
CA SER A 110 -2.92 6.32 1.21
C SER A 110 -2.21 6.48 -0.13
N ARG A 111 -2.98 6.41 -1.20
CA ARG A 111 -2.51 6.74 -2.54
C ARG A 111 -2.71 8.23 -2.83
N ALA A 112 -1.73 8.84 -3.49
CA ALA A 112 -1.87 10.16 -4.08
C ALA A 112 -1.35 10.17 -5.53
N SER A 113 -1.88 11.06 -6.35
CA SER A 113 -1.46 11.21 -7.75
C SER A 113 -0.14 11.96 -7.87
N ASP A 114 0.08 12.98 -7.04
CA ASP A 114 1.25 13.85 -7.09
C ASP A 114 1.72 14.31 -5.70
N GLN A 115 2.83 15.05 -5.65
CA GLN A 115 3.44 15.56 -4.42
C GLN A 115 2.56 16.56 -3.66
N ARG A 116 1.71 17.31 -4.36
CA ARG A 116 0.82 18.30 -3.71
C ARG A 116 -0.27 17.58 -2.92
N GLU A 117 -0.87 16.57 -3.54
CA GLU A 117 -1.90 15.76 -2.88
C GLU A 117 -1.28 14.88 -1.78
N GLN A 118 -0.06 14.38 -1.95
CA GLN A 118 0.67 13.67 -0.88
C GLN A 118 0.77 14.51 0.40
N ARG A 119 1.15 15.79 0.28
CA ARG A 119 1.25 16.68 1.45
C ARG A 119 -0.08 16.86 2.18
N LYS A 120 -1.17 17.03 1.44
CA LYS A 120 -2.50 17.18 2.03
C LYS A 120 -2.97 15.92 2.76
N ILE A 121 -2.82 14.76 2.11
CA ILE A 121 -3.23 13.48 2.67
C ILE A 121 -2.39 13.14 3.90
N ARG A 122 -1.08 13.43 3.87
CA ARG A 122 -0.22 13.27 5.05
C ARG A 122 -0.66 14.20 6.20
N SER A 123 -1.02 15.45 5.90
CA SER A 123 -1.56 16.39 6.89
C SER A 123 -2.93 15.97 7.45
N ALA A 124 -3.70 15.19 6.70
CA ALA A 124 -4.96 14.61 7.16
C ALA A 124 -4.78 13.40 8.09
N GLY A 125 -3.53 12.94 8.30
CA GLY A 125 -3.21 11.90 9.27
C GLY A 125 -2.82 10.54 8.67
N ALA A 126 -2.49 10.47 7.38
CA ALA A 126 -1.87 9.27 6.82
C ALA A 126 -0.44 9.10 7.37
N ASP A 127 -0.11 7.87 7.78
CA ASP A 127 1.24 7.53 8.22
C ASP A 127 2.17 7.42 7.01
N GLU A 128 1.68 6.88 5.90
CA GLU A 128 2.42 6.81 4.64
C GLU A 128 1.54 7.20 3.45
N VAL A 129 2.13 7.94 2.50
CA VAL A 129 1.44 8.33 1.25
C VAL A 129 2.30 7.98 0.06
N ILE A 130 1.76 7.14 -0.82
CA ILE A 130 2.46 6.56 -1.96
C ILE A 130 1.87 7.10 -3.26
N SER A 131 2.74 7.47 -4.21
CA SER A 131 2.34 7.76 -5.60
C SER A 131 2.79 6.62 -6.53
N PRO A 132 1.91 5.68 -6.89
CA PRO A 132 2.26 4.56 -7.76
C PRO A 132 2.75 5.01 -9.13
N TYR A 133 2.22 6.12 -9.64
CA TYR A 133 2.60 6.66 -10.94
C TYR A 133 4.04 7.23 -10.93
N ALA A 134 4.42 7.92 -9.88
CA ALA A 134 5.78 8.44 -9.73
C ALA A 134 6.78 7.29 -9.63
N ILE A 135 6.49 6.30 -8.78
CA ILE A 135 7.34 5.10 -8.63
C ILE A 135 7.44 4.33 -9.94
N GLY A 136 6.30 4.08 -10.59
CA GLY A 136 6.28 3.39 -11.89
C GLY A 136 7.03 4.14 -12.99
N GLY A 137 6.85 5.46 -13.07
CA GLY A 137 7.55 6.30 -14.02
C GLY A 137 9.07 6.28 -13.85
N VAL A 138 9.54 6.40 -12.61
CA VAL A 138 10.99 6.29 -12.30
C VAL A 138 11.53 4.91 -12.67
N ARG A 139 10.82 3.82 -12.33
CA ARG A 139 11.23 2.46 -12.69
C ARG A 139 11.30 2.24 -14.19
N MET A 140 10.31 2.75 -14.97
CA MET A 140 10.36 2.67 -16.43
C MET A 140 11.54 3.45 -17.02
N ALA A 141 11.83 4.63 -16.49
CA ALA A 141 13.00 5.41 -16.91
C ALA A 141 14.32 4.67 -16.60
N GLN A 142 14.43 4.07 -15.42
CA GLN A 142 15.62 3.28 -15.04
C GLN A 142 15.81 2.05 -15.94
N ALA A 143 14.74 1.37 -16.31
CA ALA A 143 14.79 0.24 -17.25
C ALA A 143 15.32 0.65 -18.63
N LEU A 144 15.01 1.87 -19.07
CA LEU A 144 15.52 2.40 -20.34
C LEU A 144 16.96 2.92 -20.25
N LEU A 145 17.30 3.61 -19.16
CA LEU A 145 18.59 4.26 -18.99
C LEU A 145 19.69 3.32 -18.52
N ARG A 146 19.34 2.32 -17.70
CA ARG A 146 20.29 1.39 -17.04
C ARG A 146 19.71 -0.01 -16.96
N PRO A 147 19.51 -0.72 -18.09
CA PRO A 147 18.81 -2.01 -18.12
C PRO A 147 19.48 -3.07 -17.23
N ALA A 148 20.80 -3.16 -17.22
CA ALA A 148 21.51 -4.14 -16.40
C ALA A 148 21.32 -3.93 -14.88
N VAL A 149 21.27 -2.68 -14.42
CA VAL A 149 21.00 -2.35 -13.01
C VAL A 149 19.53 -2.66 -12.66
N TYR A 150 18.62 -2.36 -13.59
CA TYR A 150 17.21 -2.65 -13.43
C TYR A 150 16.94 -4.14 -13.28
N GLU A 151 17.55 -5.00 -14.12
CA GLU A 151 17.41 -6.46 -14.05
C GLU A 151 17.85 -7.01 -12.68
N VAL A 152 18.96 -6.53 -12.16
CA VAL A 152 19.45 -6.95 -10.84
C VAL A 152 18.50 -6.53 -9.72
N THR A 153 18.03 -5.28 -9.73
CA THR A 153 17.09 -4.78 -8.72
C THR A 153 15.71 -5.44 -8.81
N ASP A 154 15.25 -5.79 -10.00
CA ASP A 154 13.97 -6.50 -10.19
C ASP A 154 14.06 -7.95 -9.71
N LEU A 155 15.17 -8.64 -9.99
CA LEU A 155 15.45 -9.98 -9.46
C LEU A 155 15.46 -9.98 -7.93
N LEU A 156 16.15 -9.03 -7.30
CA LEU A 156 16.21 -8.90 -5.85
C LEU A 156 14.83 -8.60 -5.22
N SER A 157 13.99 -7.82 -5.90
CA SER A 157 12.65 -7.50 -5.45
C SER A 157 11.66 -8.66 -5.56
N ARG A 158 11.87 -9.59 -6.52
CA ARG A 158 11.01 -10.77 -6.75
C ARG A 158 11.40 -11.96 -5.90
N SER A 159 12.68 -12.07 -5.56
CA SER A 159 13.20 -13.20 -4.81
C SER A 159 12.94 -13.12 -3.31
N GLY A 160 11.86 -12.61 -2.82
CA GLY A 160 11.41 -12.52 -1.41
C GLY A 160 12.25 -13.15 -0.27
N GLU A 161 13.31 -13.88 -0.62
CA GLU A 161 14.24 -14.56 0.27
C GLU A 161 15.55 -13.78 0.51
N ILE A 162 15.78 -12.68 -0.19
CA ILE A 162 16.93 -11.82 0.12
C ILE A 162 16.40 -10.68 0.98
N GLU A 163 16.38 -10.91 2.27
CA GLU A 163 16.44 -9.85 3.27
C GLU A 163 17.74 -9.07 3.03
N LEU A 164 17.70 -8.09 2.13
CA LEU A 164 18.71 -7.05 2.11
C LEU A 164 18.48 -6.22 3.38
N SER A 165 18.99 -6.74 4.47
CA SER A 165 19.34 -5.93 5.61
C SER A 165 20.29 -4.88 5.08
N LEU A 166 19.82 -3.63 4.96
CA LEU A 166 20.66 -2.45 4.81
C LEU A 166 21.36 -2.26 6.16
N GLU A 167 22.20 -3.20 6.54
CA GLU A 167 23.25 -2.96 7.50
C GLU A 167 24.25 -2.06 6.79
N ASP A 168 24.67 -0.99 7.45
CA ASP A 168 25.74 -0.12 6.98
C ASP A 168 26.94 -0.98 6.58
N ILE A 169 27.11 -1.19 5.27
CA ILE A 169 28.30 -1.85 4.75
C ILE A 169 29.42 -0.84 4.92
N VAL A 170 30.12 -0.92 6.03
CA VAL A 170 31.37 -0.22 6.22
C VAL A 170 32.38 -0.83 5.23
N LEU A 171 32.51 -0.22 4.05
CA LEU A 171 33.53 -0.54 3.09
C LEU A 171 34.89 -0.25 3.74
N ARG A 172 35.54 -1.27 4.26
CA ARG A 172 36.95 -1.15 4.63
C ARG A 172 37.76 -0.95 3.34
N GLU A 173 38.72 -0.04 3.36
CA GLU A 173 39.55 0.42 2.22
C GLU A 173 40.23 -0.69 1.39
N TRP A 174 40.11 -1.94 1.78
CA TRP A 174 40.74 -3.12 1.14
C TRP A 174 39.77 -4.24 0.80
N SER A 175 38.48 -3.98 0.66
CA SER A 175 37.55 -5.02 0.26
C SER A 175 37.55 -5.18 -1.28
N PRO A 176 37.43 -6.40 -1.85
CA PRO A 176 37.32 -6.61 -3.30
C PRO A 176 36.15 -5.83 -3.93
N LEU A 177 35.09 -5.52 -3.17
CA LEU A 177 33.94 -4.71 -3.57
C LEU A 177 34.30 -3.22 -3.69
N ALA A 178 35.18 -2.69 -2.84
CA ALA A 178 35.66 -1.32 -2.95
C ALA A 178 36.46 -1.13 -4.23
N THR A 179 37.34 -2.07 -4.56
CA THR A 179 38.14 -2.05 -5.80
C THR A 179 37.22 -2.10 -7.04
N ALA A 180 36.22 -2.97 -7.05
CA ALA A 180 35.29 -3.09 -8.17
C ALA A 180 34.42 -1.83 -8.38
N LEU A 181 34.07 -1.09 -7.31
CA LEU A 181 33.32 0.15 -7.39
C LEU A 181 34.14 1.34 -7.91
N PHE A 182 35.45 1.36 -7.63
CA PHE A 182 36.36 2.41 -8.10
C PHE A 182 36.91 2.17 -9.52
N GLU A 183 36.83 0.94 -10.04
CA GLU A 183 37.26 0.61 -11.43
C GLU A 183 36.14 0.80 -12.48
N LEU A 184 34.93 1.18 -12.09
CA LEU A 184 33.90 1.52 -13.06
C LEU A 184 34.30 2.83 -13.76
N PRO A 185 34.48 2.84 -15.11
CA PRO A 185 34.83 4.05 -15.82
C PRO A 185 33.72 5.07 -15.67
N TYR A 186 34.08 6.27 -15.21
CA TYR A 186 33.21 7.44 -15.29
C TYR A 186 32.87 7.65 -16.78
N VAL A 187 31.64 7.33 -17.16
CA VAL A 187 31.12 7.75 -18.46
C VAL A 187 30.69 9.20 -18.29
N ASN A 188 31.49 10.08 -18.88
CA ASN A 188 31.18 11.50 -19.06
C ASN A 188 29.92 11.68 -19.92
#